data_d6f2eca56c32d183f1f310bf336934a7
#
_entry.id   d6f2eca56c32d183f1f310bf336934a7
#
_cell.length_a   1.000
_cell.length_b   1.000
_cell.length_c   1.000
_cell.angle_alpha   90.00
_cell.angle_beta   90.00
_cell.angle_gamma   90.00
#
_symmetry.space_group_name_H-M   'P 1'
#
loop_
_entity.id
_entity.type
_entity.pdbx_description
1 polymer ?
#
loop_
_entity_poly.entity_id
_entity_poly.type
_entity_poly.pdbx_seq_one_letter_code
_entity_poly.pdbx_strand_id
1 'polypeptide(L)'
;MDLMLAACHAGSSGHTIGVDMTPSMLELVKRGALKAGLWENIEVCRGIAEELPMESQSVDVVISNGVLNLSPDKDRAFSEVHRVLRPGGRLYLADVVVQRELSLAARSDVDLWAA
;
A
#
# COMPACT_ATOMS: atom_id res chain seq x y z
N MET A 1 -3.89 5.28 8.58
CA MET A 1 -5.23 5.87 8.41
C MET A 1 -6.02 5.25 7.26
N ASP A 2 -5.45 5.14 6.08
CA ASP A 2 -6.15 4.58 4.90
C ASP A 2 -6.65 3.15 5.11
N LEU A 3 -5.88 2.32 5.81
CA LEU A 3 -6.27 0.95 6.13
C LEU A 3 -7.54 0.90 6.99
N MET A 4 -7.63 1.76 8.00
CA MET A 4 -8.81 1.81 8.86
C MET A 4 -10.05 2.35 8.13
N LEU A 5 -9.88 3.35 7.25
CA LEU A 5 -10.95 3.84 6.40
C LEU A 5 -11.43 2.75 5.43
N ALA A 6 -10.50 2.03 4.82
CA ALA A 6 -10.83 0.91 3.95
C ALA A 6 -11.60 -0.19 4.70
N ALA A 7 -11.18 -0.52 5.92
CA ALA A 7 -11.88 -1.49 6.75
C ALA A 7 -13.30 -1.06 7.12
N CYS A 8 -13.49 0.22 7.43
CA CYS A 8 -14.84 0.76 7.69
C CYS A 8 -15.73 0.66 6.45
N HIS A 9 -15.21 0.97 5.27
CA HIS A 9 -15.97 0.90 4.03
C HIS A 9 -16.24 -0.54 3.58
N ALA A 10 -15.31 -1.47 3.84
CA ALA A 10 -15.51 -2.88 3.53
C ALA A 10 -16.60 -3.52 4.40
N GLY A 11 -16.84 -2.98 5.59
CA GLY A 11 -17.85 -3.47 6.51
C GLY A 11 -17.45 -4.77 7.21
N SER A 12 -18.39 -5.32 7.99
CA SER A 12 -18.15 -6.51 8.80
C SER A 12 -17.96 -7.79 7.99
N SER A 13 -18.43 -7.82 6.75
CA SER A 13 -18.25 -8.95 5.83
C SER A 13 -17.03 -8.80 4.93
N GLY A 14 -16.39 -7.64 4.94
CA GLY A 14 -15.20 -7.38 4.16
C GLY A 14 -13.92 -7.78 4.88
N HIS A 15 -12.81 -7.82 4.13
CA HIS A 15 -11.48 -8.10 4.66
C HIS A 15 -10.49 -7.11 4.08
N THR A 16 -9.66 -6.51 4.93
CA THR A 16 -8.70 -5.49 4.54
C THR A 16 -7.30 -5.92 4.94
N ILE A 17 -6.37 -5.85 3.99
CA ILE A 17 -4.99 -6.26 4.19
C ILE A 17 -4.10 -5.03 4.06
N GLY A 18 -3.32 -4.75 5.09
CA GLY A 18 -2.28 -3.72 5.05
C GLY A 18 -0.93 -4.36 4.83
N VAL A 19 -0.16 -3.81 3.90
CA VAL A 19 1.20 -4.27 3.60
C VAL A 19 2.18 -3.13 3.83
N ASP A 20 3.20 -3.38 4.62
CA ASP A 20 4.28 -2.44 4.87
C ASP A 20 5.59 -3.20 5.10
N MET A 21 6.71 -2.57 4.79
CA MET A 21 8.02 -3.19 4.95
C MET A 21 8.60 -3.01 6.37
N THR A 22 8.09 -2.05 7.15
CA THR A 22 8.62 -1.72 8.48
C THR A 22 7.80 -2.35 9.59
N PRO A 23 8.42 -3.18 10.47
CA PRO A 23 7.71 -3.79 11.60
C PRO A 23 7.09 -2.78 12.55
N SER A 24 7.73 -1.63 12.75
CA SER A 24 7.21 -0.56 13.62
C SER A 24 5.90 0.02 13.10
N MET A 25 5.76 0.21 11.79
CA MET A 25 4.52 0.69 11.19
C MET A 25 3.40 -0.34 11.30
N LEU A 26 3.71 -1.61 11.09
CA LEU A 26 2.74 -2.70 11.25
C LEU A 26 2.20 -2.77 12.68
N GLU A 27 3.07 -2.63 13.67
CA GLU A 27 2.67 -2.62 15.08
C GLU A 27 1.79 -1.41 15.41
N LEU A 28 2.13 -0.24 14.89
CA LEU A 28 1.33 0.97 15.08
C LEU A 28 -0.08 0.82 14.49
N VAL A 29 -0.17 0.28 13.29
CA VAL A 29 -1.46 0.00 12.64
C VAL A 29 -2.28 -0.99 13.43
N LYS A 30 -1.66 -2.06 13.91
CA LYS A 30 -2.30 -3.07 14.75
C LYS A 30 -2.91 -2.45 16.01
N ARG A 31 -2.15 -1.62 16.71
CA ARG A 31 -2.65 -0.91 17.90
C ARG A 31 -3.84 -0.01 17.57
N GLY A 32 -3.76 0.75 16.49
CA GLY A 32 -4.85 1.61 16.05
C GLY A 32 -6.11 0.82 15.70
N ALA A 33 -5.97 -0.28 14.99
CA ALA A 33 -7.08 -1.15 14.61
C ALA A 33 -7.75 -1.80 15.83
N LEU A 34 -6.99 -2.28 16.78
CA LEU A 34 -7.50 -2.84 18.04
C LEU A 34 -8.27 -1.79 18.83
N LYS A 35 -7.71 -0.60 18.93
CA LYS A 35 -8.35 0.53 19.65
C LYS A 35 -9.66 0.98 19.01
N ALA A 36 -9.73 0.91 17.68
CA ALA A 36 -10.93 1.26 16.92
C ALA A 36 -11.95 0.13 16.82
N GLY A 37 -11.66 -1.06 17.32
CA GLY A 37 -12.55 -2.23 17.23
C GLY A 37 -12.63 -2.84 15.83
N LEU A 38 -11.66 -2.58 14.97
CA LEU A 38 -11.64 -3.02 13.57
C LEU A 38 -10.72 -4.22 13.31
N TRP A 39 -10.07 -4.73 14.34
CA TRP A 39 -9.01 -5.74 14.18
C TRP A 39 -9.49 -7.05 13.55
N GLU A 40 -10.71 -7.45 13.78
CA GLU A 40 -11.23 -8.73 13.23
C GLU A 40 -11.25 -8.76 11.70
N ASN A 41 -11.39 -7.60 11.06
CA ASN A 41 -11.48 -7.49 9.61
C ASN A 41 -10.17 -7.00 8.97
N ILE A 42 -9.13 -6.81 9.76
CA ILE A 42 -7.84 -6.29 9.30
C ILE A 42 -6.76 -7.34 9.48
N GLU A 43 -6.00 -7.55 8.43
CA GLU A 43 -4.76 -8.31 8.45
C GLU A 43 -3.62 -7.37 8.08
N VAL A 44 -2.50 -7.44 8.78
CA VAL A 44 -1.28 -6.70 8.44
C VAL A 44 -0.17 -7.67 8.12
N CYS A 45 0.48 -7.44 6.99
CA CYS A 45 1.54 -8.29 6.48
C CYS A 45 2.79 -7.46 6.22
N ARG A 46 3.95 -8.02 6.56
CA ARG A 46 5.22 -7.47 6.14
C ARG A 46 5.48 -7.85 4.68
N GLY A 47 5.79 -6.85 3.87
CA GLY A 47 6.09 -7.08 2.47
C GLY A 47 6.49 -5.80 1.75
N ILE A 48 6.79 -5.94 0.49
CA ILE A 48 7.16 -4.84 -0.40
C ILE A 48 6.23 -4.80 -1.61
N ALA A 49 6.12 -3.63 -2.23
CA ALA A 49 5.22 -3.45 -3.37
C ALA A 49 5.64 -4.28 -4.59
N GLU A 50 6.94 -4.54 -4.73
CA GLU A 50 7.52 -5.33 -5.83
C GLU A 50 7.29 -6.84 -5.69
N GLU A 51 6.86 -7.27 -4.51
CA GLU A 51 6.54 -8.67 -4.22
C GLU A 51 5.46 -8.72 -3.13
N LEU A 52 4.21 -8.61 -3.55
CA LEU A 52 3.10 -8.58 -2.61
C LEU A 52 2.84 -9.97 -2.00
N PRO A 53 2.67 -10.06 -0.67
CA PRO A 53 2.53 -11.33 0.04
C PRO A 53 1.11 -11.91 -0.03
N MET A 54 0.53 -11.93 -1.21
CA MET A 54 -0.80 -12.49 -1.43
C MET A 54 -0.91 -13.17 -2.78
N GLU A 55 -1.90 -14.03 -2.92
CA GLU A 55 -2.11 -14.81 -4.12
C GLU A 55 -2.62 -13.94 -5.27
N SER A 56 -2.44 -14.45 -6.49
CA SER A 56 -2.98 -13.81 -7.69
C SER A 56 -4.50 -13.76 -7.63
N GLN A 57 -5.08 -12.68 -8.13
CA GLN A 57 -6.54 -12.50 -8.21
C GLN A 57 -7.25 -12.74 -6.88
N SER A 58 -6.68 -12.21 -5.79
CA SER A 58 -7.19 -12.42 -4.43
C SER A 58 -7.89 -11.19 -3.84
N VAL A 59 -7.74 -10.02 -4.45
CA VAL A 59 -8.29 -8.77 -3.93
C VAL A 59 -9.13 -8.04 -4.97
N ASP A 60 -10.11 -7.29 -4.51
CA ASP A 60 -11.03 -6.53 -5.36
C ASP A 60 -10.56 -5.09 -5.58
N VAL A 61 -9.88 -4.53 -4.59
CA VAL A 61 -9.43 -3.14 -4.59
C VAL A 61 -8.04 -3.06 -3.99
N VAL A 62 -7.18 -2.27 -4.62
CA VAL A 62 -5.88 -1.85 -4.07
C VAL A 62 -5.89 -0.34 -3.89
N ILE A 63 -5.44 0.12 -2.74
CA ILE A 63 -5.29 1.53 -2.43
C ILE A 63 -3.82 1.81 -2.15
N SER A 64 -3.26 2.81 -2.81
CA SER A 64 -1.88 3.26 -2.57
C SER A 64 -1.85 4.78 -2.51
N ASN A 65 -1.23 5.31 -1.46
CA ASN A 65 -1.09 6.74 -1.26
C ASN A 65 0.36 7.06 -0.89
N GLY A 66 1.12 7.63 -1.82
CA GLY A 66 2.49 8.05 -1.60
C GLY A 66 3.50 6.92 -1.44
N VAL A 67 3.20 5.71 -1.90
CA VAL A 67 4.05 4.53 -1.71
C VAL A 67 4.70 4.07 -3.01
N LEU A 68 3.94 3.93 -4.07
CA LEU A 68 4.44 3.36 -5.33
C LEU A 68 5.50 4.24 -5.99
N ASN A 69 5.45 5.55 -5.80
CA ASN A 69 6.48 6.45 -6.31
C ASN A 69 7.85 6.24 -5.65
N LEU A 70 7.90 5.63 -4.48
CA LEU A 70 9.14 5.31 -3.76
C LEU A 70 9.72 3.97 -4.16
N SER A 71 9.00 3.18 -4.94
CA SER A 71 9.48 1.88 -5.39
C SER A 71 10.70 2.02 -6.30
N PRO A 72 11.78 1.25 -6.06
CA PRO A 72 12.94 1.22 -6.96
C PRO A 72 12.62 0.55 -8.30
N ASP A 73 11.60 -0.28 -8.36
CA ASP A 73 11.12 -0.94 -9.58
C ASP A 73 9.61 -0.77 -9.71
N LYS A 74 9.21 0.35 -10.28
CA LYS A 74 7.79 0.70 -10.43
C LYS A 74 7.04 -0.26 -11.35
N ASP A 75 7.66 -0.72 -12.42
CA ASP A 75 7.04 -1.65 -13.35
C ASP A 75 6.67 -2.96 -12.65
N ARG A 76 7.57 -3.45 -11.82
CA ARG A 76 7.33 -4.65 -11.03
C ARG A 76 6.24 -4.41 -9.97
N ALA A 77 6.26 -3.27 -9.30
CA ALA A 77 5.23 -2.91 -8.31
C ALA A 77 3.83 -2.85 -8.96
N PHE A 78 3.70 -2.21 -10.11
CA PHE A 78 2.43 -2.17 -10.83
C PHE A 78 2.03 -3.55 -11.36
N SER A 79 2.97 -4.35 -11.81
CA SER A 79 2.71 -5.74 -12.21
C SER A 79 2.17 -6.57 -11.06
N GLU A 80 2.69 -6.39 -9.84
CA GLU A 80 2.20 -7.07 -8.65
C GLU A 80 0.80 -6.62 -8.26
N VAL A 81 0.50 -5.33 -8.36
CA VAL A 81 -0.86 -4.82 -8.15
C VAL A 81 -1.83 -5.48 -9.14
N HIS A 82 -1.46 -5.54 -10.40
CA HIS A 82 -2.27 -6.20 -11.42
C HIS A 82 -2.46 -7.69 -11.14
N ARG A 83 -1.40 -8.37 -10.70
CA ARG A 83 -1.44 -9.79 -10.38
C ARG A 83 -2.43 -10.11 -9.27
N VAL A 84 -2.43 -9.33 -8.19
CA VAL A 84 -3.28 -9.61 -7.02
C VAL A 84 -4.73 -9.18 -7.21
N LEU A 85 -4.99 -8.23 -8.11
CA LEU A 85 -6.35 -7.79 -8.41
C LEU A 85 -7.13 -8.85 -9.18
N ARG A 86 -8.36 -9.08 -8.76
CA ARG A 86 -9.31 -9.89 -9.53
C ARG A 86 -9.68 -9.18 -10.82
N PRO A 87 -10.14 -9.92 -11.86
CA PRO A 87 -10.69 -9.29 -13.05
C PRO A 87 -11.82 -8.32 -12.69
N GLY A 88 -11.74 -7.09 -13.21
CA GLY A 88 -12.68 -6.02 -12.84
C GLY A 88 -12.31 -5.28 -11.55
N GLY A 89 -11.26 -5.68 -10.87
CA GLY A 89 -10.73 -4.99 -9.69
C GLY A 89 -10.20 -3.59 -10.02
N ARG A 90 -10.04 -2.75 -9.00
CA ARG A 90 -9.67 -1.34 -9.16
C ARG A 90 -8.47 -0.97 -8.32
N LEU A 91 -7.60 -0.14 -8.89
CA LEU A 91 -6.51 0.54 -8.18
C LEU A 91 -6.89 2.01 -7.99
N TYR A 92 -6.86 2.46 -6.74
CA TYR A 92 -6.93 3.88 -6.39
C TYR A 92 -5.56 4.35 -5.96
N LEU A 93 -4.98 5.25 -6.75
CA LEU A 93 -3.61 5.70 -6.59
C LEU A 93 -3.56 7.20 -6.36
N ALA A 94 -2.87 7.63 -5.31
CA ALA A 94 -2.50 9.01 -5.09
C ALA A 94 -1.00 9.07 -4.84
N ASP A 95 -0.29 9.81 -5.70
CA ASP A 95 1.16 9.91 -5.63
C ASP A 95 1.65 11.28 -6.11
N VAL A 96 2.88 11.60 -5.74
CA VAL A 96 3.55 12.81 -6.23
C VAL A 96 4.07 12.55 -7.64
N VAL A 97 3.69 13.40 -8.58
CA VAL A 97 4.12 13.31 -9.97
C VAL A 97 5.16 14.38 -10.25
N VAL A 98 6.29 13.98 -10.84
CA VAL A 98 7.34 14.89 -11.27
C VAL A 98 7.00 15.42 -12.65
N GLN A 99 6.80 16.75 -12.75
CA GLN A 99 6.48 17.42 -14.02
C GLN A 99 7.70 17.75 -14.88
N ARG A 100 8.90 17.70 -14.28
CA ARG A 100 10.18 17.98 -14.98
C ARG A 100 11.18 16.91 -14.62
N GLU A 101 12.11 16.63 -15.52
CA GLU A 101 13.23 15.75 -15.19
C GLU A 101 14.03 16.33 -14.02
N LEU A 102 14.24 15.48 -13.02
CA LEU A 102 15.10 15.82 -11.90
C LEU A 102 16.57 15.63 -12.30
N SER A 103 17.43 16.50 -11.79
CA SER A 103 18.87 16.29 -11.89
C SER A 103 19.28 14.99 -11.18
N LEU A 104 20.44 14.44 -11.57
CA LEU A 104 20.98 13.27 -10.88
C LEU A 104 21.19 13.52 -9.39
N ALA A 105 21.65 14.73 -9.05
CA ALA A 105 21.81 15.13 -7.64
C ALA A 105 20.49 15.10 -6.87
N ALA A 106 19.40 15.64 -7.47
CA ALA A 106 18.09 15.61 -6.85
C ALA A 106 17.52 14.19 -6.73
N ARG A 107 17.78 13.33 -7.71
CA ARG A 107 17.33 11.93 -7.69
C ARG A 107 18.00 11.12 -6.58
N SER A 108 19.24 11.44 -6.25
CA SER A 108 20.02 10.73 -5.23
C SER A 108 19.93 11.37 -3.83
N ASP A 109 19.22 12.47 -3.68
CA ASP A 109 19.04 13.15 -2.41
C ASP A 109 17.96 12.46 -1.59
N VAL A 110 18.40 11.75 -0.55
CA VAL A 110 17.51 10.97 0.33
C VAL A 110 16.52 11.87 1.07
N ASP A 111 16.91 13.08 1.43
CA ASP A 111 16.05 14.00 2.16
C ASP A 111 14.87 14.49 1.29
N LEU A 112 15.12 14.70 0.00
CA LEU A 112 14.04 15.03 -0.94
C LEU A 112 13.02 13.91 -1.09
N TRP A 113 13.47 12.65 -1.04
CA TRP A 113 12.60 11.48 -1.13
C TRP A 113 11.88 11.16 0.17
N ALA A 114 12.46 11.52 1.30
CA ALA A 114 11.89 11.27 2.63
C ALA A 114 10.93 12.36 3.11
N ALA A 115 10.98 13.53 2.49
CA ALA A 115 10.07 14.65 2.79
C ALA A 115 8.63 14.42 2.22
#